data_53b7f3f13b51ecb7817fc42bf0fa6c20
#
_entry.id   53b7f3f13b51ecb7817fc42bf0fa6c20
#
_cell.length_a   1.000
_cell.length_b   1.000
_cell.length_c   1.000
_cell.angle_alpha   90.00
_cell.angle_beta   90.00
_cell.angle_gamma   90.00
#
_symmetry.space_group_name_H-M   'P 1'
#
loop_
_entity.id
_entity.type
_entity.pdbx_description
1 polymer ?
#
loop_
_entity_poly.entity_id
_entity_poly.type
_entity_poly.pdbx_seq_one_letter_code
_entity_poly.pdbx_strand_id
1 'polypeptide(L)'
;MAQLTALVIGGTGVISTACVHEAVRRGHRVTVLNRGTGAHGRLSLPPEVEMIQADAHDAESVRRALGGRHFDVVATFMAFVPEDVRRDIALFAGHTAQYIFISSASAYQTPPAHLPVTESTPLHNPFWQYSRNKAACEETLLAAYRESGFPVTIVRPSHTYDPTMVPFDGGWTVVDRMRRGAPVIVPGDGASLWTITHHTDFARAFVGLWGQPRALGHAVHITSDEAPSWNEIFATIAAAAGAEPRYVHVPSQVIAGVDPEFGAALLGDKANSMIFDNTLVKRLVPDWVATVPFSHGAREIIAWHDADPSRRTVDPTWDALFDRLAALMPTFES
;
A
#
# COMPACT_ATOMS: atom_id res chain seq x y z
N MET A 1 15.74 8.11 -20.94
CA MET A 1 15.71 6.65 -20.67
C MET A 1 15.12 5.96 -21.91
N ALA A 2 15.48 4.71 -22.18
CA ALA A 2 14.85 3.95 -23.27
C ALA A 2 13.36 3.70 -22.94
N GLN A 3 12.51 3.65 -23.97
CA GLN A 3 11.12 3.24 -23.82
C GLN A 3 11.07 1.75 -23.47
N LEU A 4 10.39 1.40 -22.38
CA LEU A 4 10.19 0.03 -21.94
C LEU A 4 8.75 -0.42 -22.24
N THR A 5 8.59 -1.75 -22.42
CA THR A 5 7.30 -2.45 -22.44
C THR A 5 7.03 -3.03 -21.05
N ALA A 6 5.90 -2.74 -20.46
CA ALA A 6 5.58 -3.18 -19.12
C ALA A 6 4.19 -3.83 -19.05
N LEU A 7 4.12 -4.93 -18.30
CA LEU A 7 2.87 -5.55 -17.87
C LEU A 7 2.63 -5.21 -16.41
N VAL A 8 1.48 -4.61 -16.11
CA VAL A 8 1.04 -4.32 -14.74
C VAL A 8 -0.16 -5.21 -14.40
N ILE A 9 0.03 -6.14 -13.48
CA ILE A 9 -1.00 -7.05 -13.00
C ILE A 9 -1.70 -6.41 -11.80
N GLY A 10 -2.98 -6.04 -11.95
CA GLY A 10 -3.76 -5.32 -10.93
C GLY A 10 -3.53 -3.80 -10.97
N GLY A 11 -3.46 -3.20 -12.16
CA GLY A 11 -3.12 -1.79 -12.39
C GLY A 11 -4.19 -0.74 -12.01
N THR A 12 -5.27 -1.10 -11.30
CA THR A 12 -6.40 -0.22 -10.96
C THR A 12 -6.59 0.01 -9.46
N GLY A 13 -5.58 -0.29 -8.65
CA GLY A 13 -5.56 -0.07 -7.20
C GLY A 13 -5.06 1.32 -6.80
N VAL A 14 -4.97 1.58 -5.48
CA VAL A 14 -4.54 2.87 -4.89
C VAL A 14 -3.20 3.34 -5.47
N ILE A 15 -2.17 2.53 -5.38
CA ILE A 15 -0.83 2.89 -5.86
C ILE A 15 -0.58 2.47 -7.31
N SER A 16 -1.19 1.38 -7.76
CA SER A 16 -0.93 0.85 -9.11
C SER A 16 -1.45 1.79 -10.21
N THR A 17 -2.59 2.46 -9.99
CA THR A 17 -3.11 3.48 -10.92
C THR A 17 -2.09 4.59 -11.11
N ALA A 18 -1.52 5.13 -10.03
CA ALA A 18 -0.49 6.16 -10.11
C ALA A 18 0.79 5.68 -10.83
N CYS A 19 1.18 4.41 -10.59
CA CYS A 19 2.33 3.81 -11.28
C CYS A 19 2.10 3.71 -12.79
N VAL A 20 0.88 3.36 -13.22
CA VAL A 20 0.51 3.33 -14.64
C VAL A 20 0.56 4.73 -15.24
N HIS A 21 -0.03 5.74 -14.58
CA HIS A 21 0.05 7.13 -15.03
C HIS A 21 1.49 7.62 -15.17
N GLU A 22 2.32 7.37 -14.17
CA GLU A 22 3.72 7.79 -14.18
C GLU A 22 4.53 7.07 -15.27
N ALA A 23 4.27 5.79 -15.52
CA ALA A 23 4.93 5.03 -16.57
C ALA A 23 4.57 5.57 -17.98
N VAL A 24 3.30 5.85 -18.22
CA VAL A 24 2.84 6.46 -19.48
C VAL A 24 3.44 7.87 -19.64
N ARG A 25 3.44 8.68 -18.57
CA ARG A 25 4.06 10.01 -18.58
C ARG A 25 5.55 9.97 -18.93
N ARG A 26 6.28 8.91 -18.54
CA ARG A 26 7.69 8.68 -18.92
C ARG A 26 7.87 8.08 -20.32
N GLY A 27 6.79 7.84 -21.05
CA GLY A 27 6.81 7.33 -22.41
C GLY A 27 6.96 5.81 -22.52
N HIS A 28 6.71 5.05 -21.44
CA HIS A 28 6.71 3.59 -21.48
C HIS A 28 5.39 3.07 -22.10
N ARG A 29 5.44 1.89 -22.73
CA ARG A 29 4.25 1.17 -23.20
C ARG A 29 3.72 0.30 -22.08
N VAL A 30 2.52 0.57 -21.62
CA VAL A 30 1.92 -0.13 -20.48
C VAL A 30 0.74 -0.97 -20.93
N THR A 31 0.79 -2.24 -20.60
CA THR A 31 -0.34 -3.18 -20.65
C THR A 31 -0.79 -3.46 -19.24
N VAL A 32 -2.09 -3.32 -18.96
CA VAL A 32 -2.68 -3.65 -17.66
C VAL A 32 -3.50 -4.93 -17.80
N LEU A 33 -3.23 -5.90 -16.94
CA LEU A 33 -4.01 -7.12 -16.82
C LEU A 33 -4.88 -7.07 -15.57
N ASN A 34 -6.20 -7.20 -15.76
CA ASN A 34 -7.17 -7.29 -14.67
C ASN A 34 -8.39 -8.13 -15.08
N ARG A 35 -9.30 -8.39 -14.13
CA ARG A 35 -10.52 -9.18 -14.38
C ARG A 35 -11.62 -8.42 -15.15
N GLY A 36 -11.40 -7.17 -15.51
CA GLY A 36 -12.41 -6.35 -16.21
C GLY A 36 -13.56 -5.85 -15.33
N THR A 37 -13.54 -6.12 -14.03
CA THR A 37 -14.60 -5.73 -13.08
C THR A 37 -14.54 -4.26 -12.67
N GLY A 38 -13.75 -3.45 -13.35
CA GLY A 38 -13.72 -1.99 -13.27
C GLY A 38 -13.13 -1.44 -11.97
N ALA A 39 -12.52 -0.28 -12.06
CA ALA A 39 -12.13 0.54 -10.91
C ALA A 39 -13.34 1.39 -10.45
N HIS A 40 -14.42 0.75 -10.00
CA HIS A 40 -15.59 1.49 -9.54
C HIS A 40 -15.21 2.48 -8.45
N GLY A 41 -15.42 3.78 -8.71
CA GLY A 41 -15.14 4.85 -7.77
C GLY A 41 -13.66 5.23 -7.58
N ARG A 42 -12.74 4.76 -8.42
CA ARG A 42 -11.30 5.13 -8.40
C ARG A 42 -10.91 5.99 -9.62
N LEU A 43 -9.65 6.42 -9.63
CA LEU A 43 -9.09 7.18 -10.74
C LEU A 43 -9.02 6.30 -12.01
N SER A 44 -9.37 6.88 -13.16
CA SER A 44 -9.29 6.21 -14.45
C SER A 44 -7.85 6.05 -14.92
N LEU A 45 -7.58 5.02 -15.73
CA LEU A 45 -6.29 4.86 -16.39
C LEU A 45 -6.17 5.76 -17.62
N PRO A 46 -4.93 6.10 -18.05
CA PRO A 46 -4.71 6.81 -19.31
C PRO A 46 -5.27 6.01 -20.51
N PRO A 47 -5.83 6.69 -21.51
CA PRO A 47 -6.44 6.00 -22.67
C PRO A 47 -5.44 5.24 -23.55
N GLU A 48 -4.14 5.54 -23.44
CA GLU A 48 -3.07 4.88 -24.17
C GLU A 48 -2.72 3.48 -23.62
N VAL A 49 -3.25 3.13 -22.45
CA VAL A 49 -2.98 1.87 -21.78
C VAL A 49 -3.76 0.74 -22.47
N GLU A 50 -3.02 -0.29 -22.88
CA GLU A 50 -3.63 -1.52 -23.36
C GLU A 50 -4.23 -2.30 -22.19
N MET A 51 -5.51 -2.68 -22.31
CA MET A 51 -6.20 -3.46 -21.27
C MET A 51 -6.34 -4.91 -21.72
N ILE A 52 -5.88 -5.84 -20.91
CA ILE A 52 -6.07 -7.29 -21.10
C ILE A 52 -6.95 -7.82 -19.97
N GLN A 53 -8.02 -8.50 -20.34
CA GLN A 53 -8.90 -9.14 -19.38
C GLN A 53 -8.46 -10.58 -19.12
N ALA A 54 -8.03 -10.86 -17.88
CA ALA A 54 -7.72 -12.20 -17.39
C ALA A 54 -7.81 -12.24 -15.85
N ASP A 55 -8.00 -13.43 -15.30
CA ASP A 55 -7.84 -13.66 -13.87
C ASP A 55 -6.37 -13.93 -13.55
N ALA A 56 -5.74 -13.06 -12.77
CA ALA A 56 -4.35 -13.20 -12.35
C ALA A 56 -4.08 -14.46 -11.53
N HIS A 57 -5.09 -15.05 -10.90
CA HIS A 57 -4.98 -16.30 -10.12
C HIS A 57 -5.17 -17.57 -10.98
N ASP A 58 -5.55 -17.44 -12.26
CA ASP A 58 -5.65 -18.54 -13.23
C ASP A 58 -4.50 -18.46 -14.26
N ALA A 59 -3.50 -19.34 -14.09
CA ALA A 59 -2.33 -19.38 -14.97
C ALA A 59 -2.69 -19.62 -16.45
N GLU A 60 -3.69 -20.44 -16.74
CA GLU A 60 -4.12 -20.72 -18.12
C GLU A 60 -4.82 -19.51 -18.74
N SER A 61 -5.63 -18.79 -17.95
CA SER A 61 -6.23 -17.53 -18.37
C SER A 61 -5.16 -16.51 -18.75
N VAL A 62 -4.14 -16.35 -17.89
CA VAL A 62 -3.02 -15.43 -18.11
C VAL A 62 -2.22 -15.85 -19.36
N ARG A 63 -1.80 -17.13 -19.50
CA ARG A 63 -1.05 -17.61 -20.68
C ARG A 63 -1.79 -17.35 -21.97
N ARG A 64 -3.08 -17.66 -22.00
CA ARG A 64 -3.93 -17.46 -23.18
C ARG A 64 -4.05 -15.99 -23.56
N ALA A 65 -4.24 -15.13 -22.56
CA ALA A 65 -4.40 -13.70 -22.76
C ALA A 65 -3.10 -13.01 -23.21
N LEU A 66 -1.95 -13.47 -22.73
CA LEU A 66 -0.65 -12.88 -23.06
C LEU A 66 -0.05 -13.45 -24.36
N GLY A 67 -0.43 -14.67 -24.80
CA GLY A 67 -0.01 -15.25 -26.06
C GLY A 67 1.52 -15.39 -26.22
N GLY A 68 2.27 -15.59 -25.12
CA GLY A 68 3.73 -15.71 -25.14
C GLY A 68 4.48 -14.37 -25.31
N ARG A 69 3.81 -13.25 -25.11
CA ARG A 69 4.43 -11.90 -25.16
C ARG A 69 5.58 -11.79 -24.16
N HIS A 70 6.57 -11.00 -24.54
CA HIS A 70 7.71 -10.63 -23.71
C HIS A 70 7.56 -9.19 -23.23
N PHE A 71 7.92 -8.92 -21.98
CA PHE A 71 7.91 -7.57 -21.40
C PHE A 71 9.27 -7.25 -20.78
N ASP A 72 9.73 -6.01 -20.91
CA ASP A 72 10.91 -5.55 -20.21
C ASP A 72 10.68 -5.58 -18.70
N VAL A 73 9.46 -5.24 -18.26
CA VAL A 73 9.06 -5.24 -16.84
C VAL A 73 7.70 -5.92 -16.67
N VAL A 74 7.60 -6.81 -15.70
CA VAL A 74 6.32 -7.33 -15.18
C VAL A 74 6.19 -6.90 -13.72
N ALA A 75 5.16 -6.14 -13.39
CA ALA A 75 4.90 -5.67 -12.03
C ALA A 75 3.57 -6.25 -11.50
N THR A 76 3.62 -6.98 -10.39
CA THR A 76 2.42 -7.58 -9.80
C THR A 76 2.00 -6.87 -8.52
N PHE A 77 0.72 -6.48 -8.48
CA PHE A 77 0.03 -5.97 -7.29
C PHE A 77 -0.97 -6.99 -6.72
N MET A 78 -1.03 -8.20 -7.33
CA MET A 78 -2.06 -9.20 -7.06
C MET A 78 -1.51 -10.50 -6.48
N ALA A 79 -0.27 -10.53 -6.01
CA ALA A 79 0.32 -11.68 -5.33
C ALA A 79 0.35 -11.45 -3.81
N PHE A 80 -0.29 -12.35 -3.05
CA PHE A 80 -0.46 -12.22 -1.60
C PHE A 80 0.04 -13.42 -0.81
N VAL A 81 0.17 -14.57 -1.44
CA VAL A 81 0.64 -15.82 -0.83
C VAL A 81 1.73 -16.48 -1.69
N PRO A 82 2.57 -17.37 -1.13
CA PRO A 82 3.65 -18.02 -1.87
C PRO A 82 3.20 -18.74 -3.15
N GLU A 83 1.99 -19.26 -3.19
CA GLU A 83 1.40 -19.91 -4.37
C GLU A 83 1.27 -18.95 -5.55
N ASP A 84 0.91 -17.70 -5.27
CA ASP A 84 0.80 -16.66 -6.31
C ASP A 84 2.16 -16.39 -6.96
N VAL A 85 3.20 -16.19 -6.16
CA VAL A 85 4.54 -15.92 -6.70
C VAL A 85 5.17 -17.13 -7.39
N ARG A 86 4.90 -18.37 -6.94
CA ARG A 86 5.32 -19.59 -7.66
C ARG A 86 4.66 -19.68 -9.03
N ARG A 87 3.37 -19.37 -9.13
CA ARG A 87 2.64 -19.27 -10.39
C ARG A 87 3.26 -18.20 -11.30
N ASP A 88 3.57 -17.02 -10.76
CA ASP A 88 4.15 -15.93 -11.52
C ASP A 88 5.57 -16.26 -12.00
N ILE A 89 6.40 -16.93 -11.19
CA ILE A 89 7.71 -17.45 -11.62
C ILE A 89 7.54 -18.39 -12.83
N ALA A 90 6.60 -19.33 -12.77
CA ALA A 90 6.34 -20.28 -13.85
C ALA A 90 5.79 -19.60 -15.12
N LEU A 91 5.10 -18.47 -15.00
CA LEU A 91 4.56 -17.72 -16.13
C LEU A 91 5.60 -16.81 -16.79
N PHE A 92 6.48 -16.18 -16.00
CA PHE A 92 7.32 -15.10 -16.47
C PHE A 92 8.82 -15.44 -16.55
N ALA A 93 9.26 -16.63 -16.11
CA ALA A 93 10.64 -17.08 -16.33
C ALA A 93 10.96 -17.12 -17.83
N GLY A 94 12.02 -16.37 -18.24
CA GLY A 94 12.38 -16.21 -19.65
C GLY A 94 11.46 -15.29 -20.46
N HIS A 95 10.41 -14.71 -19.88
CA HIS A 95 9.46 -13.82 -20.54
C HIS A 95 9.50 -12.37 -20.05
N THR A 96 10.37 -12.06 -19.08
CA THR A 96 10.61 -10.69 -18.61
C THR A 96 12.07 -10.45 -18.26
N ALA A 97 12.54 -9.22 -18.43
CA ALA A 97 13.88 -8.81 -18.00
C ALA A 97 13.89 -8.36 -16.53
N GLN A 98 12.74 -7.95 -15.98
CA GLN A 98 12.57 -7.61 -14.57
C GLN A 98 11.15 -7.96 -14.10
N TYR A 99 11.04 -8.72 -13.03
CA TYR A 99 9.78 -8.97 -12.32
C TYR A 99 9.77 -8.18 -11.02
N ILE A 100 8.76 -7.34 -10.82
CA ILE A 100 8.64 -6.52 -9.61
C ILE A 100 7.46 -7.01 -8.78
N PHE A 101 7.77 -7.46 -7.57
CA PHE A 101 6.79 -7.90 -6.58
C PHE A 101 6.48 -6.80 -5.58
N ILE A 102 5.22 -6.47 -5.39
CA ILE A 102 4.76 -5.58 -4.32
C ILE A 102 4.57 -6.38 -3.04
N SER A 103 5.53 -6.23 -2.14
CA SER A 103 5.49 -6.74 -0.78
C SER A 103 4.79 -5.74 0.17
N SER A 104 5.24 -5.62 1.39
CA SER A 104 4.76 -4.66 2.39
C SER A 104 5.84 -4.36 3.42
N ALA A 105 5.91 -3.12 3.88
CA ALA A 105 6.74 -2.75 5.02
C ALA A 105 6.29 -3.41 6.33
N SER A 106 5.02 -3.86 6.42
CA SER A 106 4.54 -4.65 7.57
C SER A 106 5.21 -6.02 7.72
N ALA A 107 5.94 -6.49 6.69
CA ALA A 107 6.72 -7.73 6.78
C ALA A 107 7.95 -7.60 7.68
N TYR A 108 8.47 -6.40 7.91
CA TYR A 108 9.58 -6.18 8.82
C TYR A 108 9.28 -6.62 10.26
N GLN A 109 10.35 -6.84 11.01
CA GLN A 109 10.25 -7.20 12.42
C GLN A 109 9.38 -6.19 13.19
N THR A 110 8.35 -6.72 13.85
CA THR A 110 7.39 -5.95 14.64
C THR A 110 7.31 -6.52 16.07
N PRO A 111 7.61 -5.71 17.12
CA PRO A 111 8.14 -4.34 17.05
C PRO A 111 9.55 -4.29 16.45
N PRO A 112 9.94 -3.18 15.81
CA PRO A 112 11.29 -3.01 15.28
C PRO A 112 12.30 -2.92 16.41
N ALA A 113 13.44 -3.62 16.27
CA ALA A 113 14.51 -3.56 17.27
C ALA A 113 15.27 -2.22 17.24
N HIS A 114 15.35 -1.61 16.06
CA HIS A 114 16.03 -0.34 15.81
C HIS A 114 15.28 0.53 14.82
N LEU A 115 15.36 1.84 14.98
CA LEU A 115 14.89 2.83 14.03
C LEU A 115 16.08 3.71 13.58
N PRO A 116 16.10 4.16 12.32
CA PRO A 116 15.14 3.83 11.26
C PRO A 116 15.25 2.37 10.78
N VAL A 117 14.14 1.83 10.26
CA VAL A 117 14.11 0.52 9.60
C VAL A 117 14.87 0.62 8.27
N THR A 118 15.71 -0.39 8.00
CA THR A 118 16.43 -0.53 6.73
C THR A 118 16.01 -1.82 6.03
N GLU A 119 16.37 -1.99 4.77
CA GLU A 119 16.05 -3.24 4.04
C GLU A 119 16.73 -4.49 4.62
N SER A 120 17.78 -4.32 5.43
CA SER A 120 18.44 -5.40 6.17
C SER A 120 17.75 -5.77 7.50
N THR A 121 16.76 -4.99 7.94
CA THR A 121 15.95 -5.34 9.11
C THR A 121 15.28 -6.69 8.87
N PRO A 122 15.34 -7.65 9.84
CA PRO A 122 14.72 -8.97 9.68
C PRO A 122 13.22 -8.88 9.34
N LEU A 123 12.73 -9.91 8.65
CA LEU A 123 11.29 -10.08 8.41
C LEU A 123 10.72 -10.97 9.50
N HIS A 124 9.90 -10.39 10.38
CA HIS A 124 9.26 -11.13 11.47
C HIS A 124 8.04 -10.40 11.99
N ASN A 125 6.85 -10.90 11.70
CA ASN A 125 5.60 -10.33 12.20
C ASN A 125 4.76 -11.42 12.88
N PRO A 126 4.77 -11.50 14.22
CA PRO A 126 4.03 -12.54 14.94
C PRO A 126 2.51 -12.32 14.98
N PHE A 127 2.05 -11.11 14.67
CA PHE A 127 0.65 -10.70 14.89
C PHE A 127 -0.22 -10.88 13.64
N TRP A 128 0.29 -10.59 12.44
CA TRP A 128 -0.53 -10.45 11.24
C TRP A 128 -0.17 -11.47 10.14
N GLN A 129 -1.14 -12.31 9.75
CA GLN A 129 -0.93 -13.35 8.74
C GLN A 129 -0.57 -12.78 7.37
N TYR A 130 -1.18 -11.64 6.99
CA TYR A 130 -0.83 -10.94 5.76
C TYR A 130 0.67 -10.64 5.66
N SER A 131 1.27 -10.11 6.72
CA SER A 131 2.70 -9.79 6.77
C SER A 131 3.59 -11.03 6.68
N ARG A 132 3.19 -12.13 7.35
CA ARG A 132 3.89 -13.43 7.24
C ARG A 132 3.82 -13.98 5.81
N ASN A 133 2.67 -13.87 5.16
CA ASN A 133 2.51 -14.30 3.78
C ASN A 133 3.40 -13.48 2.83
N LYS A 134 3.48 -12.16 3.00
CA LYS A 134 4.37 -11.30 2.21
C LYS A 134 5.84 -11.67 2.41
N ALA A 135 6.28 -11.92 3.65
CA ALA A 135 7.64 -12.40 3.94
C ALA A 135 7.93 -13.73 3.25
N ALA A 136 7.00 -14.70 3.30
CA ALA A 136 7.15 -15.99 2.63
C ALA A 136 7.18 -15.87 1.08
N CYS A 137 6.44 -14.92 0.51
CA CYS A 137 6.55 -14.59 -0.92
C CYS A 137 7.95 -14.09 -1.29
N GLU A 138 8.51 -13.18 -0.47
CA GLU A 138 9.86 -12.66 -0.70
C GLU A 138 10.92 -13.76 -0.64
N GLU A 139 10.84 -14.64 0.35
CA GLU A 139 11.74 -15.79 0.48
C GLU A 139 11.68 -16.69 -0.76
N THR A 140 10.48 -17.00 -1.24
CA THR A 140 10.26 -17.81 -2.46
C THR A 140 10.90 -17.13 -3.69
N LEU A 141 10.71 -15.83 -3.85
CA LEU A 141 11.24 -15.06 -4.99
C LEU A 141 12.78 -14.93 -4.93
N LEU A 142 13.35 -14.69 -3.75
CA LEU A 142 14.79 -14.62 -3.57
C LEU A 142 15.48 -15.98 -3.74
N ALA A 143 14.82 -17.09 -3.39
CA ALA A 143 15.29 -18.44 -3.72
C ALA A 143 15.33 -18.62 -5.24
N ALA A 144 14.27 -18.30 -5.97
CA ALA A 144 14.24 -18.39 -7.43
C ALA A 144 15.31 -17.49 -8.11
N TYR A 145 15.59 -16.31 -7.56
CA TYR A 145 16.68 -15.46 -8.05
C TYR A 145 18.05 -16.15 -7.90
N ARG A 146 18.32 -16.76 -6.73
CA ARG A 146 19.60 -17.41 -6.46
C ARG A 146 19.80 -18.71 -7.24
N GLU A 147 18.72 -19.50 -7.40
CA GLU A 147 18.79 -20.84 -7.96
C GLU A 147 18.65 -20.87 -9.48
N SER A 148 17.81 -20.00 -10.05
CA SER A 148 17.49 -19.99 -11.47
C SER A 148 17.71 -18.65 -12.19
N GLY A 149 18.18 -17.62 -11.46
CA GLY A 149 18.38 -16.29 -12.04
C GLY A 149 17.07 -15.55 -12.36
N PHE A 150 15.94 -15.92 -11.73
CA PHE A 150 14.67 -15.20 -11.95
C PHE A 150 14.83 -13.72 -11.58
N PRO A 151 14.58 -12.76 -12.50
CA PRO A 151 15.04 -11.37 -12.37
C PRO A 151 14.14 -10.53 -11.47
N VAL A 152 14.06 -10.84 -10.17
CA VAL A 152 13.15 -10.20 -9.23
C VAL A 152 13.71 -8.91 -8.64
N THR A 153 12.83 -7.93 -8.47
CA THR A 153 12.97 -6.78 -7.56
C THR A 153 11.78 -6.80 -6.61
N ILE A 154 12.02 -6.69 -5.32
CA ILE A 154 10.97 -6.64 -4.29
C ILE A 154 10.77 -5.20 -3.86
N VAL A 155 9.52 -4.73 -3.81
CA VAL A 155 9.20 -3.38 -3.34
C VAL A 155 8.32 -3.48 -2.10
N ARG A 156 8.74 -2.81 -1.01
CA ARG A 156 8.01 -2.76 0.27
C ARG A 156 7.44 -1.35 0.47
N PRO A 157 6.18 -1.09 0.06
CA PRO A 157 5.50 0.16 0.42
C PRO A 157 5.19 0.18 1.92
N SER A 158 5.23 1.38 2.52
CA SER A 158 4.58 1.66 3.80
C SER A 158 3.07 1.87 3.59
N HIS A 159 2.40 2.52 4.52
CA HIS A 159 1.00 2.90 4.34
C HIS A 159 0.87 3.93 3.21
N THR A 160 0.28 3.53 2.10
CA THR A 160 0.09 4.36 0.92
C THR A 160 -1.36 4.78 0.77
N TYR A 161 -1.59 5.96 0.22
CA TYR A 161 -2.93 6.51 0.01
C TYR A 161 -3.02 7.29 -1.31
N ASP A 162 -4.24 7.44 -1.80
CA ASP A 162 -4.63 8.32 -2.91
C ASP A 162 -5.87 9.14 -2.52
N PRO A 163 -6.34 10.08 -3.34
CA PRO A 163 -7.53 10.86 -3.03
C PRO A 163 -8.80 10.02 -2.77
N THR A 164 -8.85 8.78 -3.25
CA THR A 164 -10.02 7.90 -3.12
C THR A 164 -10.05 7.09 -1.82
N MET A 165 -8.96 7.14 -1.03
CA MET A 165 -8.79 6.30 0.16
C MET A 165 -8.51 7.13 1.40
N VAL A 166 -9.43 7.15 2.34
CA VAL A 166 -9.18 7.65 3.69
C VAL A 166 -8.25 6.64 4.40
N PRO A 167 -7.09 7.08 4.99
CA PRO A 167 -6.06 6.16 5.49
C PRO A 167 -6.37 5.59 6.88
N PHE A 168 -7.63 5.30 7.17
CA PHE A 168 -8.10 4.71 8.41
C PHE A 168 -8.89 3.44 8.13
N ASP A 169 -8.81 2.48 9.05
CA ASP A 169 -9.75 1.38 9.08
C ASP A 169 -11.16 1.97 9.32
N GLY A 170 -12.15 1.53 8.57
CA GLY A 170 -13.49 2.14 8.51
C GLY A 170 -13.63 3.28 7.48
N GLY A 171 -12.53 3.73 6.86
CA GLY A 171 -12.56 4.65 5.71
C GLY A 171 -13.34 5.94 5.98
N TRP A 172 -14.28 6.29 5.07
CA TRP A 172 -15.10 7.50 5.20
C TRP A 172 -15.97 7.55 6.47
N THR A 173 -16.32 6.39 7.05
CA THR A 173 -17.06 6.32 8.33
C THR A 173 -16.37 7.12 9.42
N VAL A 174 -15.03 7.13 9.46
CA VAL A 174 -14.29 7.91 10.45
C VAL A 174 -14.46 9.41 10.23
N VAL A 175 -14.41 9.88 8.98
CA VAL A 175 -14.61 11.30 8.62
C VAL A 175 -16.05 11.74 8.91
N ASP A 176 -17.03 10.90 8.62
CA ASP A 176 -18.44 11.15 8.96
C ASP A 176 -18.61 11.31 10.47
N ARG A 177 -18.00 10.42 11.28
CA ARG A 177 -18.01 10.51 12.75
C ARG A 177 -17.37 11.80 13.24
N MET A 178 -16.26 12.22 12.63
CA MET A 178 -15.64 13.51 12.94
C MET A 178 -16.63 14.67 12.72
N ARG A 179 -17.32 14.69 11.57
CA ARG A 179 -18.24 15.77 11.18
C ARG A 179 -19.52 15.82 12.01
N ARG A 180 -20.07 14.67 12.43
CA ARG A 180 -21.30 14.61 13.25
C ARG A 180 -21.06 14.61 14.75
N GLY A 181 -19.78 14.75 15.20
CA GLY A 181 -19.43 14.81 16.63
C GLY A 181 -19.53 13.48 17.37
N ALA A 182 -19.60 12.35 16.65
CA ALA A 182 -19.55 11.02 17.26
C ALA A 182 -18.13 10.68 17.73
N PRO A 183 -17.96 9.76 18.69
CA PRO A 183 -16.63 9.34 19.15
C PRO A 183 -15.77 8.80 18.00
N VAL A 184 -14.55 9.28 17.87
CA VAL A 184 -13.56 8.82 16.90
C VAL A 184 -12.51 7.99 17.62
N ILE A 185 -12.39 6.73 17.25
CA ILE A 185 -11.45 5.80 17.87
C ILE A 185 -10.04 6.05 17.31
N VAL A 186 -9.11 6.33 18.21
CA VAL A 186 -7.67 6.38 17.94
C VAL A 186 -7.02 5.15 18.57
N PRO A 187 -6.42 4.24 17.79
CA PRO A 187 -5.77 3.06 18.34
C PRO A 187 -4.55 3.42 19.20
N GLY A 188 -4.42 2.75 20.35
CA GLY A 188 -3.36 3.03 21.32
C GLY A 188 -3.50 4.42 21.96
N ASP A 189 -2.38 5.07 22.19
CA ASP A 189 -2.29 6.46 22.63
C ASP A 189 -2.16 7.44 21.45
N GLY A 190 -2.09 6.91 20.22
CA GLY A 190 -1.90 7.68 18.99
C GLY A 190 -0.52 8.28 18.83
N ALA A 191 0.46 7.98 19.71
CA ALA A 191 1.80 8.56 19.69
C ALA A 191 2.79 7.83 18.79
N SER A 192 2.49 6.61 18.34
CA SER A 192 3.37 5.88 17.40
C SER A 192 3.53 6.67 16.10
N LEU A 193 4.79 6.77 15.64
CA LEU A 193 5.14 7.45 14.40
C LEU A 193 4.91 6.53 13.21
N TRP A 194 4.33 7.08 12.15
CA TRP A 194 3.96 6.29 10.99
C TRP A 194 4.33 6.98 9.68
N THR A 195 4.93 6.24 8.77
CA THR A 195 5.28 6.77 7.46
C THR A 195 4.13 6.53 6.50
N ILE A 196 3.44 7.62 6.15
CA ILE A 196 2.33 7.62 5.20
C ILE A 196 2.78 8.23 3.86
N THR A 197 2.61 7.49 2.77
CA THR A 197 3.21 7.81 1.46
C THR A 197 2.15 8.12 0.41
N HIS A 198 2.24 9.29 -0.19
CA HIS A 198 1.34 9.70 -1.28
C HIS A 198 1.57 8.82 -2.52
N HIS A 199 0.50 8.41 -3.20
CA HIS A 199 0.54 7.50 -4.35
C HIS A 199 1.44 7.98 -5.49
N THR A 200 1.52 9.30 -5.73
CA THR A 200 2.38 9.84 -6.79
C THR A 200 3.86 9.83 -6.41
N ASP A 201 4.19 10.03 -5.15
CA ASP A 201 5.57 9.91 -4.66
C ASP A 201 6.05 8.47 -4.74
N PHE A 202 5.20 7.52 -4.34
CA PHE A 202 5.47 6.11 -4.53
C PHE A 202 5.69 5.77 -6.01
N ALA A 203 4.78 6.21 -6.89
CA ALA A 203 4.83 5.92 -8.31
C ALA A 203 6.11 6.41 -8.99
N ARG A 204 6.59 7.61 -8.63
CA ARG A 204 7.82 8.19 -9.19
C ARG A 204 9.06 7.35 -8.88
N ALA A 205 9.18 6.87 -7.64
CA ALA A 205 10.26 5.96 -7.25
C ALA A 205 10.10 4.60 -7.91
N PHE A 206 8.89 4.02 -7.84
CA PHE A 206 8.58 2.70 -8.37
C PHE A 206 8.90 2.57 -9.86
N VAL A 207 8.43 3.52 -10.68
CA VAL A 207 8.74 3.54 -12.12
C VAL A 207 10.23 3.87 -12.37
N GLY A 208 10.86 4.61 -11.46
CA GLY A 208 12.30 4.83 -11.49
C GLY A 208 13.15 3.57 -11.31
N LEU A 209 12.59 2.52 -10.70
CA LEU A 209 13.25 1.21 -10.58
C LEU A 209 13.11 0.34 -11.85
N TRP A 210 12.26 0.72 -12.81
CA TRP A 210 12.04 -0.07 -14.00
C TRP A 210 13.29 -0.12 -14.89
N GLY A 211 13.68 -1.33 -15.28
CA GLY A 211 14.88 -1.55 -16.09
C GLY A 211 16.20 -1.27 -15.35
N GLN A 212 16.21 -1.24 -14.01
CA GLN A 212 17.40 -1.02 -13.20
C GLN A 212 18.06 -2.37 -12.83
N PRO A 213 19.19 -2.76 -13.46
CA PRO A 213 19.86 -4.03 -13.14
C PRO A 213 20.33 -4.10 -11.69
N ARG A 214 20.67 -2.94 -11.09
CA ARG A 214 21.10 -2.86 -9.68
C ARG A 214 19.99 -3.13 -8.67
N ALA A 215 18.74 -3.15 -9.11
CA ALA A 215 17.60 -3.47 -8.24
C ALA A 215 17.29 -4.98 -8.22
N LEU A 216 17.85 -5.76 -9.15
CA LEU A 216 17.61 -7.21 -9.22
C LEU A 216 18.19 -7.92 -8.01
N GLY A 217 17.41 -8.82 -7.42
CA GLY A 217 17.77 -9.58 -6.22
C GLY A 217 17.69 -8.76 -4.92
N HIS A 218 17.22 -7.51 -4.97
CA HIS A 218 17.07 -6.65 -3.80
C HIS A 218 15.62 -6.41 -3.42
N ALA A 219 15.40 -6.25 -2.12
CA ALA A 219 14.22 -5.61 -1.59
C ALA A 219 14.51 -4.11 -1.41
N VAL A 220 13.53 -3.26 -1.75
CA VAL A 220 13.63 -1.79 -1.67
C VAL A 220 12.34 -1.28 -1.03
N HIS A 221 12.40 -0.59 0.10
CA HIS A 221 11.22 0.11 0.55
C HIS A 221 11.10 1.48 -0.13
N ILE A 222 9.87 1.89 -0.41
CA ILE A 222 9.53 3.20 -0.97
C ILE A 222 8.54 3.86 -0.02
N THR A 223 9.02 4.86 0.71
CA THR A 223 8.24 5.52 1.76
C THR A 223 8.45 7.03 1.72
N SER A 224 7.53 7.79 2.29
CA SER A 224 7.77 9.21 2.57
C SER A 224 8.94 9.40 3.54
N ASP A 225 9.55 10.59 3.52
CA ASP A 225 10.48 11.02 4.57
C ASP A 225 9.74 11.64 5.78
N GLU A 226 8.42 11.87 5.67
CA GLU A 226 7.55 12.37 6.73
C GLU A 226 7.05 11.20 7.61
N ALA A 227 7.12 11.37 8.92
CA ALA A 227 6.69 10.35 9.88
C ALA A 227 5.84 10.98 10.99
N PRO A 228 4.60 11.44 10.71
CA PRO A 228 3.70 11.96 11.71
C PRO A 228 3.25 10.87 12.70
N SER A 229 2.86 11.28 13.91
CA SER A 229 2.14 10.41 14.82
C SER A 229 0.70 10.13 14.33
N TRP A 230 0.08 9.06 14.81
CA TRP A 230 -1.33 8.82 14.50
C TRP A 230 -2.23 9.95 14.94
N ASN A 231 -1.95 10.58 16.11
CA ASN A 231 -2.68 11.76 16.55
C ASN A 231 -2.61 12.91 15.52
N GLU A 232 -1.43 13.15 14.92
CA GLU A 232 -1.25 14.17 13.89
C GLU A 232 -1.94 13.78 12.57
N ILE A 233 -1.94 12.49 12.21
CA ILE A 233 -2.67 11.99 11.03
C ILE A 233 -4.18 12.23 11.20
N PHE A 234 -4.75 11.85 12.36
CA PHE A 234 -6.17 12.09 12.66
C PHE A 234 -6.51 13.58 12.68
N ALA A 235 -5.68 14.41 13.36
CA ALA A 235 -5.88 15.86 13.41
C ALA A 235 -5.79 16.52 12.03
N THR A 236 -4.90 16.04 11.16
CA THR A 236 -4.74 16.56 9.79
C THR A 236 -5.97 16.28 8.93
N ILE A 237 -6.53 15.07 9.01
CA ILE A 237 -7.80 14.75 8.32
C ILE A 237 -8.96 15.56 8.91
N ALA A 238 -9.05 15.70 10.22
CA ALA A 238 -10.09 16.49 10.88
C ALA A 238 -10.05 17.96 10.43
N ALA A 239 -8.87 18.57 10.41
CA ALA A 239 -8.68 19.93 9.93
C ALA A 239 -9.09 20.09 8.45
N ALA A 240 -8.72 19.13 7.59
CA ALA A 240 -9.14 19.12 6.20
C ALA A 240 -10.66 18.98 6.04
N ALA A 241 -11.29 18.19 6.91
CA ALA A 241 -12.74 17.95 6.92
C ALA A 241 -13.55 19.09 7.55
N GLY A 242 -12.87 20.10 8.15
CA GLY A 242 -13.52 21.19 8.89
C GLY A 242 -14.26 20.70 10.14
N ALA A 243 -13.70 19.71 10.85
CA ALA A 243 -14.32 19.07 11.99
C ALA A 243 -13.48 19.20 13.29
N GLU A 244 -14.16 19.25 14.43
CA GLU A 244 -13.56 19.17 15.76
C GLU A 244 -13.99 17.85 16.42
N PRO A 245 -13.25 16.76 16.22
CA PRO A 245 -13.66 15.44 16.65
C PRO A 245 -13.45 15.19 18.14
N ARG A 246 -14.30 14.37 18.72
CA ARG A 246 -14.14 13.80 20.06
C ARG A 246 -13.33 12.51 19.95
N TYR A 247 -12.03 12.57 20.20
CA TYR A 247 -11.15 11.41 20.19
C TYR A 247 -11.33 10.53 21.43
N VAL A 248 -11.33 9.21 21.19
CA VAL A 248 -11.32 8.18 22.23
C VAL A 248 -10.15 7.25 21.93
N HIS A 249 -9.13 7.29 22.79
CA HIS A 249 -7.97 6.43 22.67
C HIS A 249 -8.28 5.05 23.26
N VAL A 250 -8.11 4.00 22.45
CA VAL A 250 -8.42 2.62 22.81
C VAL A 250 -7.17 1.76 22.62
N PRO A 251 -6.65 1.09 23.66
CA PRO A 251 -5.48 0.20 23.51
C PRO A 251 -5.70 -0.84 22.43
N SER A 252 -4.70 -1.05 21.57
CA SER A 252 -4.80 -2.00 20.45
C SER A 252 -5.14 -3.42 20.90
N GLN A 253 -4.71 -3.82 22.11
CA GLN A 253 -5.06 -5.11 22.70
C GLN A 253 -6.55 -5.20 23.08
N VAL A 254 -7.17 -4.10 23.50
CA VAL A 254 -8.63 -4.04 23.76
C VAL A 254 -9.37 -4.16 22.45
N ILE A 255 -8.92 -3.46 21.41
CA ILE A 255 -9.48 -3.59 20.05
C ILE A 255 -9.38 -5.03 19.57
N ALA A 256 -8.23 -5.69 19.74
CA ALA A 256 -8.00 -7.09 19.38
C ALA A 256 -8.94 -8.05 20.14
N GLY A 257 -9.34 -7.74 21.35
CA GLY A 257 -10.31 -8.50 22.12
C GLY A 257 -11.76 -8.38 21.60
N VAL A 258 -12.07 -7.30 20.89
CA VAL A 258 -13.41 -7.04 20.32
C VAL A 258 -13.48 -7.47 18.85
N ASP A 259 -12.44 -7.19 18.09
CA ASP A 259 -12.25 -7.54 16.69
C ASP A 259 -10.82 -8.04 16.46
N PRO A 260 -10.62 -9.37 16.40
CA PRO A 260 -9.30 -9.96 16.26
C PRO A 260 -8.57 -9.61 14.95
N GLU A 261 -9.30 -9.41 13.85
CA GLU A 261 -8.70 -9.09 12.54
C GLU A 261 -8.19 -7.64 12.52
N PHE A 262 -9.00 -6.71 12.97
CA PHE A 262 -8.59 -5.32 13.15
C PHE A 262 -7.43 -5.20 14.15
N GLY A 263 -7.52 -5.92 15.28
CA GLY A 263 -6.44 -5.97 16.27
C GLY A 263 -5.14 -6.54 15.72
N ALA A 264 -5.19 -7.58 14.89
CA ALA A 264 -3.99 -8.16 14.26
C ALA A 264 -3.31 -7.17 13.31
N ALA A 265 -4.09 -6.43 12.52
CA ALA A 265 -3.58 -5.37 11.65
C ALA A 265 -2.95 -4.21 12.43
N LEU A 266 -3.54 -3.83 13.58
CA LEU A 266 -2.98 -2.79 14.44
C LEU A 266 -1.69 -3.25 15.12
N LEU A 267 -1.70 -4.39 15.80
CA LEU A 267 -0.55 -4.91 16.54
C LEU A 267 0.61 -5.30 15.60
N GLY A 268 0.29 -5.78 14.41
CA GLY A 268 1.26 -6.18 13.40
C GLY A 268 1.79 -5.04 12.55
N ASP A 269 1.23 -3.83 12.66
CA ASP A 269 1.60 -2.72 11.79
C ASP A 269 1.62 -1.38 12.54
N LYS A 270 0.46 -0.84 12.92
CA LYS A 270 0.27 0.56 13.32
C LYS A 270 0.58 0.86 14.80
N ALA A 271 0.61 -0.15 15.67
CA ALA A 271 0.80 0.03 17.10
C ALA A 271 2.24 0.41 17.52
N ASN A 272 3.21 0.25 16.61
CA ASN A 272 4.61 0.57 16.85
C ASN A 272 5.09 1.63 15.87
N SER A 273 6.02 2.50 16.30
CA SER A 273 6.64 3.47 15.40
C SER A 273 7.41 2.77 14.29
N MET A 274 7.18 3.20 13.03
CA MET A 274 7.86 2.69 11.85
C MET A 274 8.36 3.86 11.00
N ILE A 275 9.66 4.12 11.09
CA ILE A 275 10.39 5.15 10.33
C ILE A 275 11.43 4.44 9.47
N PHE A 276 11.58 4.84 8.22
CA PHE A 276 12.37 4.13 7.23
C PHE A 276 13.57 4.94 6.75
N ASP A 277 14.69 4.27 6.47
CA ASP A 277 15.86 4.84 5.82
C ASP A 277 15.75 4.69 4.29
N ASN A 278 15.36 5.75 3.60
CA ASN A 278 15.22 5.78 2.14
C ASN A 278 16.55 5.85 1.36
N THR A 279 17.70 5.55 1.98
CA THR A 279 19.01 5.66 1.32
C THR A 279 19.11 4.76 0.09
N LEU A 280 18.60 3.52 0.15
CA LEU A 280 18.71 2.59 -0.98
C LEU A 280 17.88 3.04 -2.19
N VAL A 281 16.61 3.39 -1.98
CA VAL A 281 15.78 3.88 -3.09
C VAL A 281 16.34 5.16 -3.70
N LYS A 282 16.88 6.09 -2.89
CA LYS A 282 17.52 7.32 -3.37
C LYS A 282 18.83 7.05 -4.15
N ARG A 283 19.55 5.95 -3.86
CA ARG A 283 20.71 5.51 -4.66
C ARG A 283 20.31 4.89 -5.99
N LEU A 284 19.20 4.14 -6.02
CA LEU A 284 18.70 3.51 -7.25
C LEU A 284 17.97 4.49 -8.16
N VAL A 285 17.32 5.50 -7.58
CA VAL A 285 16.57 6.56 -8.25
C VAL A 285 17.04 7.92 -7.72
N PRO A 286 18.23 8.40 -8.14
CA PRO A 286 18.89 9.56 -7.50
C PRO A 286 18.09 10.87 -7.48
N ASP A 287 17.23 11.09 -8.48
CA ASP A 287 16.43 12.32 -8.60
C ASP A 287 15.11 12.24 -7.82
N TRP A 288 14.89 11.14 -7.11
CA TRP A 288 13.67 10.95 -6.36
C TRP A 288 13.77 11.46 -4.93
N VAL A 289 12.77 12.25 -4.56
CA VAL A 289 12.43 12.61 -3.17
C VAL A 289 10.92 12.58 -3.02
N ALA A 290 10.40 12.22 -1.86
CA ALA A 290 8.99 12.39 -1.52
C ALA A 290 8.71 13.88 -1.34
N THR A 291 7.71 14.42 -2.07
CA THR A 291 7.45 15.87 -2.14
C THR A 291 6.04 16.27 -1.71
N VAL A 292 5.14 15.29 -1.53
CA VAL A 292 3.75 15.56 -1.18
C VAL A 292 3.56 15.32 0.32
N PRO A 293 3.46 16.38 1.15
CA PRO A 293 3.22 16.22 2.57
C PRO A 293 1.79 15.71 2.80
N PHE A 294 1.59 14.97 3.90
CA PHE A 294 0.28 14.39 4.21
C PHE A 294 -0.81 15.46 4.36
N SER A 295 -0.46 16.65 4.84
CA SER A 295 -1.41 17.77 4.93
C SER A 295 -1.98 18.22 3.57
N HIS A 296 -1.23 17.99 2.46
CA HIS A 296 -1.75 18.22 1.11
C HIS A 296 -2.68 17.08 0.71
N GLY A 297 -2.25 15.83 0.86
CA GLY A 297 -3.04 14.65 0.51
C GLY A 297 -4.34 14.53 1.31
N ALA A 298 -4.35 14.94 2.58
CA ALA A 298 -5.58 15.01 3.38
C ALA A 298 -6.65 15.93 2.74
N ARG A 299 -6.24 17.10 2.21
CA ARG A 299 -7.16 17.99 1.48
C ARG A 299 -7.65 17.37 0.18
N GLU A 300 -6.79 16.65 -0.55
CA GLU A 300 -7.21 15.94 -1.76
C GLU A 300 -8.25 14.85 -1.46
N ILE A 301 -8.04 14.07 -0.40
CA ILE A 301 -8.98 13.04 0.05
C ILE A 301 -10.35 13.66 0.35
N ILE A 302 -10.39 14.71 1.16
CA ILE A 302 -11.65 15.35 1.54
C ILE A 302 -12.31 16.00 0.33
N ALA A 303 -11.57 16.72 -0.51
CA ALA A 303 -12.11 17.35 -1.72
C ALA A 303 -12.70 16.33 -2.70
N TRP A 304 -12.03 15.16 -2.88
CA TRP A 304 -12.53 14.11 -3.76
C TRP A 304 -13.83 13.50 -3.26
N HIS A 305 -13.94 13.24 -1.97
CA HIS A 305 -15.17 12.69 -1.38
C HIS A 305 -16.31 13.72 -1.35
N ASP A 306 -15.99 14.99 -1.07
CA ASP A 306 -16.99 16.04 -1.02
C ASP A 306 -17.54 16.43 -2.39
N ALA A 307 -16.77 16.19 -3.45
CA ALA A 307 -17.20 16.46 -4.83
C ALA A 307 -18.37 15.55 -5.28
N ASP A 308 -18.58 14.41 -4.63
CA ASP A 308 -19.68 13.48 -4.99
C ASP A 308 -20.19 12.78 -3.73
N PRO A 309 -21.47 13.02 -3.34
CA PRO A 309 -22.08 12.38 -2.18
C PRO A 309 -22.06 10.85 -2.21
N SER A 310 -22.05 10.22 -3.39
CA SER A 310 -21.98 8.76 -3.51
C SER A 310 -20.66 8.16 -3.02
N ARG A 311 -19.60 8.97 -2.89
CA ARG A 311 -18.29 8.57 -2.38
C ARG A 311 -18.19 8.59 -0.86
N ARG A 312 -19.19 9.19 -0.19
CA ARG A 312 -19.26 9.36 1.27
C ARG A 312 -20.04 8.22 1.94
N THR A 313 -19.65 7.00 1.63
CA THR A 313 -20.32 5.81 2.15
C THR A 313 -19.92 5.55 3.60
N VAL A 314 -20.90 5.56 4.50
CA VAL A 314 -20.76 5.11 5.88
C VAL A 314 -21.00 3.61 5.94
N ASP A 315 -20.02 2.88 6.48
CA ASP A 315 -20.16 1.44 6.73
C ASP A 315 -20.79 1.22 8.12
N PRO A 316 -22.01 0.65 8.19
CA PRO A 316 -22.71 0.45 9.45
C PRO A 316 -21.99 -0.53 10.39
N THR A 317 -21.20 -1.46 9.84
CA THR A 317 -20.43 -2.42 10.64
C THR A 317 -19.31 -1.73 11.40
N TRP A 318 -18.55 -0.87 10.70
CA TRP A 318 -17.51 -0.06 11.31
C TRP A 318 -18.10 0.98 12.27
N ASP A 319 -19.23 1.60 11.93
CA ASP A 319 -19.87 2.58 12.81
C ASP A 319 -20.29 1.95 14.13
N ALA A 320 -20.96 0.79 14.09
CA ALA A 320 -21.34 0.04 15.28
C ALA A 320 -20.13 -0.47 16.09
N LEU A 321 -19.05 -0.90 15.42
CA LEU A 321 -17.82 -1.32 16.08
C LEU A 321 -17.21 -0.15 16.86
N PHE A 322 -17.12 1.02 16.26
CA PHE A 322 -16.58 2.21 16.92
C PHE A 322 -17.42 2.64 18.15
N ASP A 323 -18.74 2.53 18.10
CA ASP A 323 -19.58 2.78 19.26
C ASP A 323 -19.31 1.78 20.39
N ARG A 324 -19.17 0.49 20.05
CA ARG A 324 -18.81 -0.55 21.05
C ARG A 324 -17.45 -0.27 21.69
N LEU A 325 -16.45 0.09 20.91
CA LEU A 325 -15.11 0.41 21.40
C LEU A 325 -15.11 1.64 22.29
N ALA A 326 -15.84 2.70 21.90
CA ALA A 326 -15.97 3.90 22.70
C ALA A 326 -16.64 3.64 24.06
N ALA A 327 -17.65 2.76 24.10
CA ALA A 327 -18.36 2.40 25.33
C ALA A 327 -17.50 1.61 26.34
N LEU A 328 -16.40 1.00 25.89
CA LEU A 328 -15.46 0.28 26.78
C LEU A 328 -14.54 1.22 27.54
N MET A 329 -14.41 2.47 27.11
CA MET A 329 -13.47 3.41 27.71
C MET A 329 -14.19 4.27 28.78
N PRO A 330 -13.55 4.49 29.94
CA PRO A 330 -14.14 5.35 30.96
C PRO A 330 -14.30 6.77 30.42
N THR A 331 -15.48 7.35 30.63
CA THR A 331 -15.71 8.78 30.44
C THR A 331 -15.16 9.50 31.66
N PHE A 332 -14.01 10.15 31.52
CA PHE A 332 -13.61 11.13 32.51
C PHE A 332 -14.40 12.42 32.25
N GLU A 333 -15.40 12.69 33.07
CA GLU A 333 -16.04 14.01 33.10
C GLU A 333 -14.97 15.02 33.53
N SER A 334 -14.63 15.98 32.68
CA SER A 334 -13.72 17.07 32.94
C SER A 334 -14.37 18.18 33.74
#